data_8a5650a97040780641c6b8c34da141b0
#
_entry.id   8a5650a97040780641c6b8c34da141b0
#
_cell.length_a   1.000
_cell.length_b   1.000
_cell.length_c   1.000
_cell.angle_alpha   90.00
_cell.angle_beta   90.00
_cell.angle_gamma   90.00
#
_symmetry.space_group_name_H-M   'P 1'
#
loop_
_entity.id
_entity.type
_entity.pdbx_description
1 polymer ?
#
loop_
_entity_poly.entity_id
_entity_poly.type
_entity_poly.pdbx_seq_one_letter_code
_entity_poly.pdbx_strand_id
1 'polypeptide(L)'
;AMFIFMMSLAGVPPLSGFVSKLLVIMGIVKVALLDVTVNSDLVFSDIHWVWYLALLMVINSAISVFYYLRVGLVMYFHEPEEGREGPLPKGMPVRFAIIACLATTIYFGVGANQLIALCEAAANALVGAW
;
A
#
# COMPACT_ATOMS: atom_id res chain seq x y z
N ALA A 1 -8.30 1.18 -16.06
CA ALA A 1 -7.12 0.52 -15.47
C ALA A 1 -6.31 1.49 -14.61
N MET A 2 -5.86 2.63 -15.17
CA MET A 2 -5.00 3.60 -14.47
C MET A 2 -5.61 4.12 -13.17
N PHE A 3 -6.90 4.43 -13.15
CA PHE A 3 -7.61 4.86 -11.94
C PHE A 3 -7.55 3.81 -10.81
N ILE A 4 -7.70 2.53 -11.14
CA ILE A 4 -7.63 1.43 -10.16
C ILE A 4 -6.22 1.31 -9.60
N PHE A 5 -5.18 1.46 -10.42
CA PHE A 5 -3.80 1.47 -9.95
C PHE A 5 -3.50 2.65 -9.02
N MET A 6 -4.02 3.84 -9.34
CA MET A 6 -3.90 5.00 -8.47
C MET A 6 -4.63 4.81 -7.14
N MET A 7 -5.82 4.23 -7.16
CA MET A 7 -6.56 3.88 -5.95
C MET A 7 -5.83 2.82 -5.11
N SER A 8 -5.15 1.87 -5.76
CA SER A 8 -4.31 0.89 -5.07
C SER A 8 -3.11 1.55 -4.38
N LEU A 9 -2.43 2.47 -5.05
CA LEU A 9 -1.31 3.23 -4.47
C LEU A 9 -1.77 4.17 -3.35
N ALA A 10 -2.96 4.75 -3.49
CA ALA A 10 -3.58 5.55 -2.43
C ALA A 10 -3.87 4.72 -1.17
N GLY A 11 -4.08 3.41 -1.32
CA GLY A 11 -4.37 2.52 -0.22
C GLY A 11 -5.86 2.41 0.08
N VAL A 12 -6.69 2.38 -0.96
CA VAL A 12 -8.14 2.18 -0.79
C VAL A 12 -8.45 0.69 -0.64
N PRO A 13 -9.25 0.28 0.37
CA PRO A 13 -9.75 -1.09 0.47
C PRO A 13 -10.61 -1.42 -0.77
N PRO A 14 -10.53 -2.59 -1.36
CA PRO A 14 -9.84 -3.83 -1.02
C PRO A 14 -8.53 -4.09 -1.80
N LEU A 15 -7.77 -3.07 -2.14
CA LEU A 15 -6.60 -3.15 -3.00
C LEU A 15 -5.30 -3.48 -2.22
N SER A 16 -4.31 -4.05 -2.90
CA SER A 16 -3.06 -4.54 -2.29
C SER A 16 -2.27 -3.46 -1.55
N GLY A 17 -2.33 -2.20 -2.02
CA GLY A 17 -1.66 -1.08 -1.37
C GLY A 17 -2.22 -0.72 0.02
N PHE A 18 -3.50 -0.98 0.28
CA PHE A 18 -4.09 -0.84 1.60
C PHE A 18 -3.55 -1.88 2.57
N VAL A 19 -3.52 -3.14 2.14
CA VAL A 19 -3.07 -4.25 2.98
C VAL A 19 -1.63 -4.06 3.42
N SER A 20 -0.74 -3.65 2.52
CA SER A 20 0.67 -3.41 2.85
C SER A 20 0.85 -2.30 3.89
N LYS A 21 0.14 -1.17 3.74
CA LYS A 21 0.17 -0.07 4.71
C LYS A 21 -0.38 -0.49 6.07
N LEU A 22 -1.47 -1.24 6.08
CA LEU A 22 -2.11 -1.73 7.30
C LEU A 22 -1.22 -2.71 8.05
N LEU A 23 -0.52 -3.61 7.35
CA LEU A 23 0.44 -4.53 7.96
C LEU A 23 1.62 -3.82 8.60
N VAL A 24 2.16 -2.79 7.95
CA VAL A 24 3.25 -1.99 8.52
C VAL A 24 2.78 -1.25 9.77
N ILE A 25 1.59 -0.64 9.75
CA ILE A 25 1.02 0.04 10.93
C ILE A 25 0.78 -0.97 12.07
N MET A 26 0.22 -2.14 11.77
CA MET A 26 0.04 -3.19 12.77
C MET A 26 1.36 -3.68 13.35
N GLY A 27 2.40 -3.80 12.53
CA GLY A 27 3.75 -4.15 12.97
C GLY A 27 4.31 -3.11 13.94
N ILE A 28 4.21 -1.84 13.62
CA ILE A 28 4.64 -0.73 14.48
C ILE A 28 3.88 -0.74 15.82
N VAL A 29 2.56 -0.90 15.77
CA VAL A 29 1.71 -0.94 16.98
C VAL A 29 2.03 -2.18 17.83
N LYS A 30 2.25 -3.35 17.22
CA LYS A 30 2.66 -4.54 17.97
C LYS A 30 3.98 -4.35 18.70
N VAL A 31 4.98 -3.77 18.05
CA VAL A 31 6.28 -3.47 18.67
C VAL A 31 6.08 -2.51 19.82
N ALA A 32 5.31 -1.44 19.64
CA ALA A 32 5.02 -0.47 20.71
C ALA A 32 4.31 -1.10 21.90
N LEU A 33 3.37 -2.03 21.67
CA LEU A 33 2.65 -2.71 22.73
C LEU A 33 3.52 -3.75 23.46
N LEU A 34 4.39 -4.46 22.74
CA LEU A 34 5.30 -5.45 23.32
C LEU A 34 6.35 -4.78 24.23
N ASP A 35 6.90 -3.63 23.84
CA ASP A 35 7.81 -2.86 24.67
C ASP A 35 7.16 -2.39 25.96
N VAL A 36 5.89 -1.99 25.91
CA VAL A 36 5.13 -1.59 27.11
C VAL A 36 4.92 -2.77 28.09
N THR A 37 4.75 -4.00 27.56
CA THR A 37 4.46 -5.17 28.41
C THR A 37 5.72 -5.83 29.00
N VAL A 38 6.85 -5.71 28.32
CA VAL A 38 8.11 -6.39 28.73
C VAL A 38 8.98 -5.52 29.63
N ASN A 39 8.95 -4.21 29.47
CA ASN A 39 9.79 -3.27 30.21
C ASN A 39 8.94 -2.18 30.86
N SER A 40 8.30 -2.52 31.99
CA SER A 40 7.57 -1.51 32.79
C SER A 40 8.46 -0.42 33.39
N ASP A 41 9.78 -0.60 33.40
CA ASP A 41 10.75 0.33 33.99
C ASP A 41 11.56 1.14 32.96
N LEU A 42 11.50 0.79 31.68
CA LEU A 42 12.25 1.47 30.64
C LEU A 42 11.34 2.24 29.69
N VAL A 43 11.12 3.50 30.02
CA VAL A 43 11.35 4.58 29.09
C VAL A 43 10.17 4.99 28.21
N PHE A 44 9.45 5.91 28.75
CA PHE A 44 8.60 6.84 27.99
C PHE A 44 9.33 7.49 26.78
N SER A 45 10.65 7.49 26.70
CA SER A 45 11.41 8.11 25.61
C SER A 45 11.43 7.26 24.33
N ASP A 46 11.55 5.94 24.41
CA ASP A 46 11.64 5.08 23.21
C ASP A 46 10.28 4.83 22.58
N ILE A 47 9.21 4.80 23.36
CA ILE A 47 7.82 4.71 22.90
C ILE A 47 7.44 5.91 22.03
N HIS A 48 7.96 7.09 22.32
CA HIS A 48 7.67 8.30 21.52
C HIS A 48 8.12 8.17 20.07
N TRP A 49 9.27 7.57 19.79
CA TRP A 49 9.76 7.37 18.43
C TRP A 49 8.84 6.48 17.57
N VAL A 50 8.30 5.43 18.16
CA VAL A 50 7.39 4.49 17.47
C VAL A 50 6.08 5.19 17.12
N TRP A 51 5.54 6.00 18.03
CA TRP A 51 4.34 6.80 17.77
C TRP A 51 4.57 7.88 16.71
N TYR A 52 5.74 8.52 16.71
CA TYR A 52 6.12 9.47 15.67
C TYR A 52 6.22 8.80 14.30
N LEU A 53 6.76 7.60 14.21
CA LEU A 53 6.80 6.82 12.96
C LEU A 53 5.38 6.48 12.45
N ALA A 54 4.51 6.04 13.34
CA ALA A 54 3.12 5.76 12.98
C ALA A 54 2.40 7.02 12.49
N LEU A 55 2.55 8.14 13.19
CA LEU A 55 1.97 9.42 12.82
C LEU A 55 2.49 9.91 11.47
N LEU A 56 3.80 9.87 11.25
CA LEU A 56 4.44 10.24 9.98
C LEU A 56 3.91 9.38 8.82
N MET A 57 3.74 8.09 9.05
CA MET A 57 3.20 7.16 8.04
C MET A 57 1.76 7.50 7.67
N VAL A 58 0.91 7.84 8.65
CA VAL A 58 -0.48 8.25 8.42
C VAL A 58 -0.53 9.57 7.63
N ILE A 59 0.27 10.56 8.03
CA ILE A 59 0.33 11.87 7.34
C ILE A 59 0.80 11.68 5.89
N ASN A 60 1.89 10.93 5.68
CA ASN A 60 2.40 10.65 4.34
C ASN A 60 1.39 9.89 3.47
N SER A 61 0.65 8.97 4.08
CA SER A 61 -0.44 8.26 3.41
C SER A 61 -1.57 9.20 3.00
N ALA A 62 -1.97 10.13 3.85
CA ALA A 62 -3.00 11.13 3.56
C ALA A 62 -2.58 12.07 2.41
N ILE A 63 -1.33 12.54 2.42
CA ILE A 63 -0.77 13.36 1.33
C ILE A 63 -0.79 12.58 0.00
N SER A 64 -0.41 11.31 0.04
CA SER A 64 -0.40 10.43 -1.13
C SER A 64 -1.80 10.25 -1.71
N VAL A 65 -2.81 10.02 -0.87
CA VAL A 65 -4.22 9.91 -1.27
C VAL A 65 -4.68 11.18 -1.99
N PHE A 66 -4.39 12.35 -1.42
CA PHE A 66 -4.76 13.64 -2.01
C PHE A 66 -4.13 13.81 -3.40
N TYR A 67 -2.86 13.45 -3.54
CA TYR A 67 -2.15 13.58 -4.82
C TYR A 67 -2.74 12.66 -5.90
N TYR A 68 -2.98 11.40 -5.57
CA TYR A 68 -3.55 10.43 -6.51
C TYR A 68 -5.00 10.75 -6.88
N LEU A 69 -5.80 11.23 -5.93
CA LEU A 69 -7.16 11.69 -6.21
C LEU A 69 -7.17 12.91 -7.14
N ARG A 70 -6.27 13.87 -6.93
CA ARG A 70 -6.16 15.05 -7.80
C ARG A 70 -5.83 14.65 -9.24
N VAL A 71 -4.87 13.74 -9.44
CA VAL A 71 -4.54 13.25 -10.78
C VAL A 71 -5.72 12.50 -11.39
N GLY A 72 -6.41 11.67 -10.62
CA GLY A 72 -7.62 10.98 -11.06
C GLY A 72 -8.72 11.94 -11.49
N LEU A 73 -8.96 13.00 -10.72
CA LEU A 73 -9.94 14.05 -11.05
C LEU A 73 -9.58 14.77 -12.35
N VAL A 74 -8.33 15.16 -12.51
CA VAL A 74 -7.88 15.84 -13.74
C VAL A 74 -8.07 14.93 -14.96
N MET A 75 -7.80 13.63 -14.83
CA MET A 75 -7.98 12.68 -15.94
C MET A 75 -9.44 12.42 -16.31
N TYR A 76 -10.37 12.55 -15.35
CA TYR A 76 -11.79 12.27 -15.59
C TYR A 76 -12.60 13.52 -16.00
N PHE A 77 -12.22 14.69 -15.50
CA PHE A 77 -12.99 15.93 -15.66
C PHE A 77 -12.38 16.93 -16.65
N HIS A 78 -11.12 16.72 -17.09
CA HIS A 78 -10.58 17.52 -18.17
C HIS A 78 -10.99 16.94 -19.52
N GLU A 79 -11.64 17.76 -20.32
CA GLU A 79 -11.92 17.46 -21.71
C GLU A 79 -10.61 17.31 -22.48
N PRO A 80 -10.48 16.30 -23.36
CA PRO A 80 -9.30 16.17 -24.20
C PRO A 80 -9.14 17.41 -25.07
N GLU A 81 -7.94 17.98 -25.11
CA GLU A 81 -7.63 19.07 -26.03
C GLU A 81 -7.96 18.65 -27.46
N GLU A 82 -8.82 19.43 -28.13
CA GLU A 82 -9.17 19.24 -29.52
C GLU A 82 -7.89 19.28 -30.37
N GLY A 83 -7.59 18.15 -31.03
CA GLY A 83 -6.41 18.01 -31.89
C GLY A 83 -5.38 16.97 -31.47
N ARG A 84 -5.52 16.32 -30.30
CA ARG A 84 -4.60 15.28 -29.83
C ARG A 84 -5.19 13.87 -29.93
N GLU A 85 -6.10 13.66 -30.87
CA GLU A 85 -6.61 12.33 -31.22
C GLU A 85 -5.57 11.56 -32.04
N GLY A 86 -4.41 11.32 -31.47
CA GLY A 86 -3.51 10.30 -31.99
C GLY A 86 -4.12 8.91 -31.75
N PRO A 87 -4.13 8.01 -32.75
CA PRO A 87 -4.61 6.66 -32.53
C PRO A 87 -3.80 6.00 -31.45
N LEU A 88 -4.46 5.72 -30.31
CA LEU A 88 -3.86 4.92 -29.24
C LEU A 88 -3.34 3.62 -29.84
N PRO A 89 -2.08 3.23 -29.62
CA PRO A 89 -1.57 1.98 -30.12
C PRO A 89 -2.43 0.83 -29.56
N LYS A 90 -3.31 0.31 -30.37
CA LYS A 90 -4.16 -0.86 -30.06
C LYS A 90 -3.34 -2.15 -30.10
N GLY A 91 -2.17 -2.14 -29.47
CA GLY A 91 -1.34 -3.33 -29.36
C GLY A 91 -2.00 -4.36 -28.45
N MET A 92 -2.31 -5.53 -28.99
CA MET A 92 -2.77 -6.67 -28.17
C MET A 92 -1.91 -6.92 -26.93
N PRO A 93 -0.55 -6.86 -26.99
CA PRO A 93 0.29 -7.12 -25.82
C PRO A 93 0.09 -6.13 -24.67
N VAL A 94 -0.15 -4.85 -24.97
CA VAL A 94 -0.41 -3.83 -23.95
C VAL A 94 -1.71 -4.10 -23.20
N ARG A 95 -2.73 -4.57 -23.92
CA ARG A 95 -4.03 -4.91 -23.33
C ARG A 95 -3.92 -6.10 -22.37
N PHE A 96 -3.17 -7.13 -22.77
CA PHE A 96 -2.88 -8.27 -21.91
C PHE A 96 -2.08 -7.87 -20.65
N ALA A 97 -1.06 -7.04 -20.81
CA ALA A 97 -0.27 -6.54 -19.68
C ALA A 97 -1.13 -5.78 -18.66
N ILE A 98 -2.00 -4.88 -19.12
CA ILE A 98 -2.90 -4.13 -18.24
C ILE A 98 -3.86 -5.05 -17.50
N ILE A 99 -4.45 -6.04 -18.17
CA ILE A 99 -5.38 -6.99 -17.56
C ILE A 99 -4.65 -7.86 -16.53
N ALA A 100 -3.46 -8.35 -16.85
CA ALA A 100 -2.65 -9.15 -15.94
C ALA A 100 -2.26 -8.38 -14.68
N CYS A 101 -1.81 -7.13 -14.81
CA CYS A 101 -1.49 -6.27 -13.67
C CYS A 101 -2.72 -5.96 -12.82
N LEU A 102 -3.88 -5.71 -13.44
CA LEU A 102 -5.14 -5.49 -12.74
C LEU A 102 -5.57 -6.72 -11.94
N ALA A 103 -5.55 -7.89 -12.58
CA ALA A 103 -5.90 -9.15 -11.94
C ALA A 103 -4.97 -9.44 -10.75
N THR A 104 -3.67 -9.23 -10.90
CA THR A 104 -2.67 -9.40 -9.85
C THR A 104 -2.91 -8.43 -8.68
N THR A 105 -3.19 -7.17 -8.95
CA THR A 105 -3.46 -6.16 -7.92
C THR A 105 -4.69 -6.51 -7.08
N ILE A 106 -5.76 -7.00 -7.71
CA ILE A 106 -6.98 -7.41 -7.03
C ILE A 106 -6.74 -8.73 -6.28
N TYR A 107 -6.06 -9.69 -6.90
CA TYR A 107 -5.76 -10.99 -6.29
C TYR A 107 -4.97 -10.84 -4.99
N PHE A 108 -3.90 -10.04 -5.00
CA PHE A 108 -3.10 -9.77 -3.80
C PHE A 108 -3.79 -8.84 -2.80
N GLY A 109 -4.76 -8.04 -3.23
CA GLY A 109 -5.57 -7.23 -2.32
C GLY A 109 -6.55 -8.08 -1.50
N VAL A 110 -7.23 -9.00 -2.16
CA VAL A 110 -8.22 -9.88 -1.50
C VAL A 110 -7.56 -11.11 -0.86
N GLY A 111 -6.51 -11.65 -1.49
CA GLY A 111 -5.77 -12.84 -1.05
C GLY A 111 -4.55 -12.56 -0.16
N ALA A 112 -4.54 -11.46 0.56
CA ALA A 112 -3.42 -11.03 1.41
C ALA A 112 -2.98 -12.07 2.45
N ASN A 113 -3.90 -12.91 2.92
CA ASN A 113 -3.60 -13.96 3.90
C ASN A 113 -2.53 -14.94 3.42
N GLN A 114 -2.46 -15.25 2.13
CA GLN A 114 -1.43 -16.16 1.58
C GLN A 114 -0.05 -15.51 1.59
N LEU A 115 0.02 -14.21 1.28
CA LEU A 115 1.27 -13.44 1.35
C LEU A 115 1.77 -13.32 2.80
N ILE A 116 0.88 -13.04 3.73
CA ILE A 116 1.20 -12.95 5.16
C ILE A 116 1.78 -14.27 5.65
N ALA A 117 1.13 -15.39 5.33
CA ALA A 117 1.62 -16.72 5.72
C ALA A 117 3.00 -17.06 5.14
N LEU A 118 3.27 -16.67 3.89
CA LEU A 118 4.59 -16.82 3.27
C LEU A 118 5.64 -15.94 3.95
N CYS A 119 5.31 -14.70 4.29
CA CYS A 119 6.21 -13.80 5.00
C CYS A 119 6.51 -14.29 6.42
N GLU A 120 5.52 -14.80 7.14
CA GLU A 120 5.69 -15.39 8.46
C GLU A 120 6.55 -16.67 8.40
N ALA A 121 6.32 -17.53 7.42
CA ALA A 121 7.15 -18.72 7.22
C ALA A 121 8.60 -18.37 6.90
N ALA A 122 8.83 -17.37 6.06
CA ALA A 122 10.17 -16.87 5.75
C ALA A 122 10.85 -16.23 6.98
N ALA A 123 10.12 -15.44 7.74
CA ALA A 123 10.62 -14.82 8.96
C ALA A 123 11.00 -15.87 10.02
N ASN A 124 10.16 -16.87 10.23
CA ASN A 124 10.43 -17.97 11.16
C ASN A 124 11.61 -18.84 10.73
N ALA A 125 11.79 -19.05 9.42
CA ALA A 125 12.96 -19.75 8.88
C ALA A 125 14.26 -18.98 9.14
N LEU A 126 14.22 -17.66 9.05
CA LEU A 126 15.38 -16.80 9.35
C LEU A 126 15.71 -16.76 10.85
N VAL A 127 14.69 -16.65 11.70
CA VAL A 127 14.88 -16.62 13.17
C VAL A 127 15.30 -17.99 13.70
N GLY A 128 14.83 -19.09 13.10
CA GLY A 128 15.23 -20.46 13.49
C GLY A 128 16.61 -20.89 12.97
N ALA A 129 17.25 -20.07 12.13
CA ALA A 129 18.60 -20.34 11.61
C ALA A 129 19.72 -19.67 12.44
N TRP A 130 19.36 -18.92 13.49
CA TRP A 130 20.26 -18.28 14.47
C TRP A 130 20.07 -18.89 15.86
#